data_fd11ec31103d09946f4c1b08981465dd
#
_entry.id   fd11ec31103d09946f4c1b08981465dd
#
_cell.length_a   1.000
_cell.length_b   1.000
_cell.length_c   1.000
_cell.angle_alpha   90.00
_cell.angle_beta   90.00
_cell.angle_gamma   90.00
#
_symmetry.space_group_name_H-M   'P 1'
#
loop_
_entity.id
_entity.type
_entity.pdbx_description
1 polymer ?
#
loop_
_entity_poly.entity_id
_entity_poly.type
_entity_poly.pdbx_seq_one_letter_code
_entity_poly.pdbx_strand_id
1 'polypeptide(L)'
;MARILQEDGEGDRAVRQQIQKIAESPPTEVQVLKQALTALTQMLEERERRHKQTLQQMQSQMGQLLQELEQARKESHIDPLTGLYNRRALEHHLQSTVELNRLFGHSAALILIDMDDFKRLNDTWGHTTGDEVLKAVAEVLVRVCKRKGDFVARYGGEEFAIVLRETTLKEAKTITQKILDAVR
;
A
#
# COMPACT_ATOMS: atom_id res chain seq x y z
N MET A 1 0.09 -37.45 -1.42
CA MET A 1 -0.32 -38.04 -0.13
C MET A 1 0.35 -39.38 0.22
N ALA A 2 0.57 -40.31 -0.70
CA ALA A 2 1.20 -41.60 -0.40
C ALA A 2 2.69 -41.55 0.05
N ARG A 3 3.44 -40.52 -0.34
CA ARG A 3 4.89 -40.38 0.00
C ARG A 3 5.14 -39.93 1.45
N ILE A 4 4.25 -39.14 2.02
CA ILE A 4 4.36 -38.61 3.41
C ILE A 4 4.07 -39.73 4.43
N LEU A 5 3.19 -40.69 4.11
CA LEU A 5 2.86 -41.81 4.98
C LEU A 5 3.92 -42.93 4.99
N GLN A 6 4.85 -42.96 4.00
CA GLN A 6 5.96 -43.90 3.96
C GLN A 6 7.17 -43.42 4.77
N GLU A 7 7.42 -42.13 4.84
CA GLU A 7 8.52 -41.56 5.65
C GLU A 7 8.25 -41.70 7.16
N ASP A 8 7.00 -41.59 7.62
CA ASP A 8 6.66 -41.80 9.02
C ASP A 8 6.88 -43.25 9.48
N GLY A 9 6.69 -44.24 8.61
CA GLY A 9 6.85 -45.64 8.91
C GLY A 9 8.32 -46.12 9.05
N GLU A 10 9.25 -45.48 8.36
CA GLU A 10 10.69 -45.79 8.46
C GLU A 10 11.31 -45.10 9.67
N GLY A 11 10.91 -43.89 9.98
CA GLY A 11 11.28 -43.17 11.20
C GLY A 11 10.89 -43.92 12.48
N ASP A 12 9.66 -44.44 12.51
CA ASP A 12 9.13 -45.20 13.64
C ASP A 12 9.88 -46.55 13.88
N ARG A 13 10.30 -47.24 12.81
CA ARG A 13 11.12 -48.46 12.89
C ARG A 13 12.52 -48.17 13.42
N ALA A 14 13.18 -47.11 12.94
CA ALA A 14 14.48 -46.72 13.42
C ALA A 14 14.47 -46.33 14.91
N VAL A 15 13.42 -45.62 15.34
CA VAL A 15 13.20 -45.25 16.75
C VAL A 15 12.99 -46.51 17.62
N ARG A 16 12.16 -47.45 17.20
CA ARG A 16 11.94 -48.73 17.96
C ARG A 16 13.20 -49.57 18.09
N GLN A 17 14.01 -49.68 17.02
CA GLN A 17 15.30 -50.38 17.09
C GLN A 17 16.29 -49.69 18.04
N GLN A 18 16.29 -48.36 18.09
CA GLN A 18 17.12 -47.59 18.99
C GLN A 18 16.68 -47.75 20.44
N ILE A 19 15.37 -47.77 20.69
CA ILE A 19 14.79 -48.02 22.03
C ILE A 19 15.15 -49.42 22.51
N GLN A 20 15.12 -50.45 21.66
CA GLN A 20 15.47 -51.83 22.02
C GLN A 20 16.95 -51.95 22.35
N LYS A 21 17.87 -51.30 21.60
CA LYS A 21 19.31 -51.27 21.93
C LYS A 21 19.57 -50.56 23.25
N ILE A 22 18.84 -49.53 23.58
CA ILE A 22 18.95 -48.82 24.87
C ILE A 22 18.48 -49.68 26.02
N ALA A 23 17.46 -50.51 25.82
CA ALA A 23 16.94 -51.44 26.85
C ALA A 23 17.90 -52.58 27.20
N GLU A 24 18.80 -52.95 26.28
CA GLU A 24 19.83 -53.98 26.44
C GLU A 24 21.16 -53.44 27.01
N SER A 25 21.27 -52.13 27.22
CA SER A 25 22.50 -51.46 27.72
C SER A 25 22.61 -51.51 29.26
N PRO A 26 23.81 -51.41 29.83
CA PRO A 26 24.02 -51.37 31.30
C PRO A 26 23.22 -50.28 31.98
N PRO A 27 22.73 -50.46 33.20
CA PRO A 27 21.82 -49.53 33.89
C PRO A 27 22.38 -48.09 33.99
N THR A 28 23.68 -47.94 34.04
CA THR A 28 24.38 -46.64 34.13
C THR A 28 24.34 -45.88 32.81
N GLU A 29 24.50 -46.56 31.68
CA GLU A 29 24.40 -45.95 30.33
C GLU A 29 22.99 -45.52 30.00
N VAL A 30 21.99 -46.35 30.39
CA VAL A 30 20.56 -46.04 30.21
C VAL A 30 20.17 -44.76 30.98
N GLN A 31 20.75 -44.58 32.17
CA GLN A 31 20.46 -43.39 32.99
C GLN A 31 21.03 -42.12 32.41
N VAL A 32 22.24 -42.16 31.87
CA VAL A 32 22.87 -41.05 31.14
C VAL A 32 22.11 -40.68 29.86
N LEU A 33 21.68 -41.70 29.09
CA LEU A 33 20.89 -41.50 27.89
C LEU A 33 19.52 -40.86 28.21
N LYS A 34 18.84 -41.31 29.28
CA LYS A 34 17.59 -40.69 29.74
C LYS A 34 17.77 -39.22 30.10
N GLN A 35 18.83 -38.88 30.83
CA GLN A 35 19.12 -37.47 31.17
C GLN A 35 19.41 -36.62 29.93
N ALA A 36 20.20 -37.16 29.00
CA ALA A 36 20.48 -36.46 27.74
C ALA A 36 19.20 -36.23 26.88
N LEU A 37 18.34 -37.26 26.82
CA LEU A 37 17.07 -37.16 26.12
C LEU A 37 16.14 -36.09 26.72
N THR A 38 16.03 -36.11 28.05
CA THR A 38 15.25 -35.09 28.79
C THR A 38 15.78 -33.71 28.59
N ALA A 39 17.11 -33.50 28.62
CA ALA A 39 17.72 -32.24 28.37
C ALA A 39 17.47 -31.72 26.90
N LEU A 40 17.59 -32.64 25.92
CA LEU A 40 17.27 -32.31 24.52
C LEU A 40 15.81 -31.93 24.32
N THR A 41 14.89 -32.65 24.94
CA THR A 41 13.44 -32.36 24.88
C THR A 41 13.16 -30.98 25.47
N GLN A 42 13.75 -30.66 26.63
CA GLN A 42 13.60 -29.34 27.23
C GLN A 42 14.19 -28.22 26.36
N MET A 43 15.35 -28.45 25.73
CA MET A 43 15.94 -27.49 24.80
C MET A 43 15.08 -27.25 23.55
N LEU A 44 14.46 -28.30 23.02
CA LEU A 44 13.54 -28.18 21.86
C LEU A 44 12.27 -27.43 22.24
N GLU A 45 11.67 -27.74 23.37
CA GLU A 45 10.49 -27.05 23.87
C GLU A 45 10.77 -25.53 24.10
N GLU A 46 11.92 -25.24 24.68
CA GLU A 46 12.33 -23.86 24.93
C GLU A 46 12.63 -23.12 23.62
N ARG A 47 13.21 -23.80 22.62
CA ARG A 47 13.44 -23.26 21.28
C ARG A 47 12.10 -22.98 20.56
N GLU A 48 11.16 -23.90 20.60
CA GLU A 48 9.83 -23.72 20.03
C GLU A 48 9.08 -22.55 20.70
N ARG A 49 9.16 -22.47 22.02
CA ARG A 49 8.57 -21.35 22.77
C ARG A 49 9.16 -20.01 22.37
N ARG A 50 10.49 -19.92 22.27
CA ARG A 50 11.17 -18.69 21.81
C ARG A 50 10.79 -18.35 20.36
N HIS A 51 10.74 -19.34 19.49
CA HIS A 51 10.36 -19.14 18.10
C HIS A 51 8.91 -18.62 17.98
N LYS A 52 7.98 -19.22 18.73
CA LYS A 52 6.59 -18.77 18.80
C LYS A 52 6.46 -17.32 19.32
N GLN A 53 7.21 -16.98 20.35
CA GLN A 53 7.25 -15.61 20.88
C GLN A 53 7.79 -14.61 19.84
N THR A 54 8.87 -14.97 19.14
CA THR A 54 9.44 -14.12 18.07
C THR A 54 8.45 -13.91 16.93
N LEU A 55 7.75 -14.95 16.50
CA LEU A 55 6.71 -14.84 15.46
C LEU A 55 5.56 -13.92 15.90
N GLN A 56 5.11 -14.05 17.15
CA GLN A 56 4.05 -13.19 17.69
C GLN A 56 4.50 -11.73 17.75
N GLN A 57 5.74 -11.47 18.16
CA GLN A 57 6.32 -10.11 18.15
C GLN A 57 6.40 -9.53 16.73
N MET A 58 6.89 -10.32 15.77
CA MET A 58 6.95 -9.89 14.37
C MET A 58 5.57 -9.58 13.79
N GLN A 59 4.57 -10.41 14.08
CA GLN A 59 3.18 -10.15 13.65
C GLN A 59 2.63 -8.85 14.25
N SER A 60 2.89 -8.60 15.54
CA SER A 60 2.46 -7.37 16.21
C SER A 60 3.13 -6.13 15.61
N GLN A 61 4.44 -6.19 15.39
CA GLN A 61 5.20 -5.09 14.76
C GLN A 61 4.73 -4.83 13.33
N MET A 62 4.49 -5.87 12.54
CA MET A 62 3.95 -5.73 11.19
C MET A 62 2.57 -5.06 11.21
N GLY A 63 1.70 -5.42 12.14
CA GLY A 63 0.40 -4.78 12.32
C GLY A 63 0.51 -3.28 12.63
N GLN A 64 1.42 -2.90 13.52
CA GLN A 64 1.69 -1.50 13.85
C GLN A 64 2.23 -0.72 12.65
N LEU A 65 3.22 -1.26 11.93
CA LEU A 65 3.79 -0.61 10.74
C LEU A 65 2.75 -0.42 9.63
N LEU A 66 1.87 -1.40 9.41
CA LEU A 66 0.79 -1.27 8.44
C LEU A 66 -0.21 -0.17 8.84
N GLN A 67 -0.51 -0.05 10.12
CA GLN A 67 -1.39 0.99 10.65
C GLN A 67 -0.76 2.39 10.52
N GLU A 68 0.53 2.53 10.84
CA GLU A 68 1.29 3.77 10.66
C GLU A 68 1.38 4.17 9.18
N LEU A 69 1.63 3.20 8.29
CA LEU A 69 1.65 3.43 6.84
C LEU A 69 0.28 3.90 6.32
N GLU A 70 -0.79 3.28 6.78
CA GLU A 70 -2.14 3.68 6.39
C GLU A 70 -2.48 5.08 6.91
N GLN A 71 -2.07 5.40 8.13
CA GLN A 71 -2.25 6.74 8.70
C GLN A 71 -1.45 7.79 7.90
N ALA A 72 -0.17 7.52 7.60
CA ALA A 72 0.65 8.41 6.79
C ALA A 72 0.08 8.61 5.37
N ARG A 73 -0.47 7.55 4.76
CA ARG A 73 -1.19 7.64 3.47
C ARG A 73 -2.46 8.50 3.57
N LYS A 74 -3.21 8.39 4.66
CA LYS A 74 -4.39 9.23 4.92
C LYS A 74 -4.02 10.70 5.11
N GLU A 75 -2.86 10.98 5.68
CA GLU A 75 -2.33 12.33 5.88
C GLU A 75 -1.65 12.91 4.64
N SER A 76 -1.27 12.07 3.68
CA SER A 76 -0.72 12.53 2.42
C SER A 76 -1.75 13.36 1.64
N HIS A 77 -1.30 14.52 1.15
CA HIS A 77 -2.09 15.41 0.30
C HIS A 77 -1.84 15.20 -1.19
N ILE A 78 -0.97 14.26 -1.53
CA ILE A 78 -0.49 14.01 -2.89
C ILE A 78 -1.02 12.68 -3.41
N ASP A 79 -1.43 12.66 -4.67
CA ASP A 79 -1.76 11.45 -5.41
C ASP A 79 -0.47 10.72 -5.83
N PRO A 80 -0.28 9.45 -5.45
CA PRO A 80 0.99 8.75 -5.66
C PRO A 80 1.27 8.41 -7.14
N LEU A 81 0.26 8.39 -8.00
CA LEU A 81 0.43 8.08 -9.42
C LEU A 81 0.86 9.31 -10.21
N THR A 82 0.17 10.44 -10.01
CA THR A 82 0.33 11.64 -10.83
C THR A 82 1.21 12.72 -10.20
N GLY A 83 1.48 12.63 -8.89
CA GLY A 83 2.18 13.68 -8.15
C GLY A 83 1.38 14.96 -7.93
N LEU A 84 0.12 15.01 -8.38
CA LEU A 84 -0.80 16.11 -8.13
C LEU A 84 -1.33 16.03 -6.68
N TYR A 85 -2.02 17.10 -6.25
CA TYR A 85 -2.82 17.00 -5.04
C TYR A 85 -3.92 15.96 -5.20
N ASN A 86 -4.26 15.28 -4.11
CA ASN A 86 -5.34 14.31 -4.11
C ASN A 86 -6.70 14.97 -3.80
N ARG A 87 -7.76 14.18 -3.88
CA ARG A 87 -9.13 14.61 -3.58
C ARG A 87 -9.27 15.28 -2.21
N ARG A 88 -8.64 14.71 -1.18
CA ARG A 88 -8.71 15.24 0.19
C ARG A 88 -8.09 16.64 0.30
N ALA A 89 -6.94 16.83 -0.32
CA ALA A 89 -6.28 18.13 -0.40
C ALA A 89 -7.15 19.15 -1.16
N LEU A 90 -7.81 18.73 -2.24
CA LEU A 90 -8.75 19.54 -2.99
C LEU A 90 -9.94 20.00 -2.13
N GLU A 91 -10.58 19.08 -1.42
CA GLU A 91 -11.74 19.38 -0.57
C GLU A 91 -11.38 20.43 0.50
N HIS A 92 -10.23 20.25 1.14
CA HIS A 92 -9.71 21.22 2.12
C HIS A 92 -9.38 22.58 1.48
N HIS A 93 -8.74 22.58 0.29
CA HIS A 93 -8.40 23.80 -0.43
C HIS A 93 -9.65 24.55 -0.91
N LEU A 94 -10.67 23.85 -1.40
CA LEU A 94 -11.95 24.44 -1.79
C LEU A 94 -12.64 25.11 -0.62
N GLN A 95 -12.71 24.44 0.54
CA GLN A 95 -13.31 25.00 1.74
C GLN A 95 -12.65 26.31 2.15
N SER A 96 -11.32 26.32 2.24
CA SER A 96 -10.54 27.52 2.54
C SER A 96 -10.73 28.64 1.49
N THR A 97 -10.81 28.26 0.21
CA THR A 97 -11.04 29.22 -0.87
C THR A 97 -12.41 29.89 -0.77
N VAL A 98 -13.45 29.12 -0.47
CA VAL A 98 -14.80 29.65 -0.30
C VAL A 98 -14.87 30.61 0.90
N GLU A 99 -14.23 30.26 2.03
CA GLU A 99 -14.18 31.11 3.21
C GLU A 99 -13.47 32.43 2.93
N LEU A 100 -12.32 32.40 2.29
CA LEU A 100 -11.57 33.60 1.90
C LEU A 100 -12.36 34.47 0.93
N ASN A 101 -13.02 33.87 -0.07
CA ASN A 101 -13.84 34.62 -1.03
C ASN A 101 -15.03 35.31 -0.38
N ARG A 102 -15.65 34.70 0.64
CA ARG A 102 -16.72 35.33 1.43
C ARG A 102 -16.22 36.56 2.21
N LEU A 103 -14.99 36.49 2.73
CA LEU A 103 -14.42 37.59 3.54
C LEU A 103 -13.93 38.76 2.68
N PHE A 104 -13.31 38.47 1.53
CA PHE A 104 -12.62 39.47 0.73
C PHE A 104 -13.32 39.82 -0.60
N GLY A 105 -14.41 39.14 -0.94
CA GLY A 105 -15.15 39.39 -2.18
C GLY A 105 -14.43 38.99 -3.48
N HIS A 106 -13.39 38.14 -3.36
CA HIS A 106 -12.68 37.63 -4.53
C HIS A 106 -13.49 36.57 -5.28
N SER A 107 -13.24 36.42 -6.59
CA SER A 107 -13.79 35.34 -7.40
C SER A 107 -12.84 34.15 -7.43
N ALA A 108 -13.38 32.95 -7.56
CA ALA A 108 -12.62 31.76 -7.87
C ALA A 108 -13.40 30.90 -8.88
N ALA A 109 -12.68 30.11 -9.67
CA ALA A 109 -13.28 29.18 -10.61
C ALA A 109 -12.83 27.75 -10.30
N LEU A 110 -13.76 26.81 -10.41
CA LEU A 110 -13.50 25.38 -10.36
C LEU A 110 -13.68 24.80 -11.76
N ILE A 111 -12.67 24.09 -12.25
CA ILE A 111 -12.71 23.34 -13.50
C ILE A 111 -12.69 21.87 -13.12
N LEU A 112 -13.65 21.10 -13.60
CA LEU A 112 -13.65 19.64 -13.53
C LEU A 112 -13.34 19.09 -14.92
N ILE A 113 -12.51 18.06 -14.95
CA ILE A 113 -12.03 17.40 -16.16
C ILE A 113 -12.23 15.92 -16.00
N ASP A 114 -12.80 15.31 -17.03
CA ASP A 114 -12.98 13.86 -17.13
C ASP A 114 -12.40 13.39 -18.46
N MET A 115 -11.78 12.21 -18.48
CA MET A 115 -11.17 11.69 -19.70
C MET A 115 -12.17 10.79 -20.44
N ASP A 116 -12.52 11.23 -21.64
CA ASP A 116 -13.41 10.45 -22.50
C ASP A 116 -12.82 9.08 -22.85
N ASP A 117 -13.67 8.04 -22.80
CA ASP A 117 -13.32 6.66 -23.18
C ASP A 117 -12.11 6.04 -22.43
N PHE A 118 -11.73 6.54 -21.24
CA PHE A 118 -10.57 6.03 -20.51
C PHE A 118 -10.66 4.54 -20.19
N LYS A 119 -11.85 4.04 -19.86
CA LYS A 119 -12.07 2.61 -19.66
C LYS A 119 -11.73 1.82 -20.94
N ARG A 120 -12.16 2.29 -22.11
CA ARG A 120 -11.86 1.64 -23.39
C ARG A 120 -10.36 1.64 -23.70
N LEU A 121 -9.65 2.68 -23.33
CA LEU A 121 -8.19 2.75 -23.42
C LEU A 121 -7.56 1.65 -22.55
N ASN A 122 -7.97 1.53 -21.29
CA ASN A 122 -7.48 0.49 -20.38
C ASN A 122 -7.79 -0.93 -20.88
N ASP A 123 -9.00 -1.15 -21.37
CA ASP A 123 -9.43 -2.46 -21.89
C ASP A 123 -8.65 -2.85 -23.15
N THR A 124 -8.18 -1.87 -23.93
CA THR A 124 -7.45 -2.10 -25.19
C THR A 124 -5.93 -2.22 -24.97
N TRP A 125 -5.34 -1.37 -24.13
CA TRP A 125 -3.89 -1.20 -24.01
C TRP A 125 -3.33 -1.56 -22.62
N GLY A 126 -4.21 -1.94 -21.70
CA GLY A 126 -3.86 -2.33 -20.34
C GLY A 126 -3.72 -1.14 -19.38
N HIS A 127 -3.84 -1.43 -18.08
CA HIS A 127 -3.82 -0.42 -17.01
C HIS A 127 -2.49 0.35 -16.93
N THR A 128 -1.37 -0.28 -17.26
CA THR A 128 -0.05 0.40 -17.28
C THR A 128 -0.03 1.58 -18.27
N THR A 129 -0.61 1.36 -19.46
CA THR A 129 -0.74 2.44 -20.46
C THR A 129 -1.68 3.53 -19.99
N GLY A 130 -2.79 3.16 -19.33
CA GLY A 130 -3.69 4.13 -18.71
C GLY A 130 -3.01 4.99 -17.64
N ASP A 131 -2.17 4.38 -16.81
CA ASP A 131 -1.39 5.10 -15.81
C ASP A 131 -0.40 6.09 -16.42
N GLU A 132 0.25 5.74 -17.54
CA GLU A 132 1.14 6.66 -18.27
C GLU A 132 0.37 7.82 -18.88
N VAL A 133 -0.82 7.58 -19.43
CA VAL A 133 -1.69 8.63 -19.96
C VAL A 133 -2.14 9.58 -18.84
N LEU A 134 -2.52 9.06 -17.67
CA LEU A 134 -2.88 9.89 -16.52
C LEU A 134 -1.71 10.78 -16.07
N LYS A 135 -0.48 10.26 -16.05
CA LYS A 135 0.72 11.04 -15.74
C LYS A 135 0.97 12.14 -16.77
N ALA A 136 0.85 11.81 -18.05
CA ALA A 136 1.03 12.77 -19.13
C ALA A 136 -0.01 13.92 -19.06
N VAL A 137 -1.27 13.60 -18.81
CA VAL A 137 -2.32 14.61 -18.59
C VAL A 137 -1.98 15.48 -17.37
N ALA A 138 -1.59 14.89 -16.25
CA ALA A 138 -1.19 15.63 -15.06
C ALA A 138 -0.07 16.65 -15.34
N GLU A 139 0.96 16.25 -16.09
CA GLU A 139 2.06 17.14 -16.51
C GLU A 139 1.56 18.30 -17.38
N VAL A 140 0.62 18.03 -18.29
CA VAL A 140 0.01 19.08 -19.11
C VAL A 140 -0.75 20.07 -18.23
N LEU A 141 -1.56 19.59 -17.28
CA LEU A 141 -2.32 20.44 -16.38
C LEU A 141 -1.41 21.38 -15.57
N VAL A 142 -0.34 20.84 -14.98
CA VAL A 142 0.66 21.62 -14.23
C VAL A 142 1.35 22.63 -15.14
N ARG A 143 1.65 22.27 -16.39
CA ARG A 143 2.30 23.15 -17.35
C ARG A 143 1.41 24.32 -17.79
N VAL A 144 0.09 24.12 -17.86
CA VAL A 144 -0.87 25.18 -18.23
C VAL A 144 -1.22 26.04 -17.02
N CYS A 145 -1.41 25.43 -15.85
CA CYS A 145 -1.77 26.11 -14.60
C CYS A 145 -0.50 26.47 -13.81
N LYS A 146 0.16 27.57 -14.18
CA LYS A 146 1.47 27.98 -13.63
C LYS A 146 1.39 29.03 -12.53
N ARG A 147 0.22 29.62 -12.28
CA ARG A 147 0.11 30.68 -11.29
C ARG A 147 0.25 30.08 -9.89
N LYS A 148 0.89 30.81 -8.99
CA LYS A 148 1.14 30.39 -7.61
C LYS A 148 -0.16 30.07 -6.81
N GLY A 149 -1.29 30.62 -7.28
CA GLY A 149 -2.62 30.40 -6.71
C GLY A 149 -3.42 29.28 -7.38
N ASP A 150 -2.92 28.70 -8.47
CA ASP A 150 -3.59 27.60 -9.18
C ASP A 150 -3.37 26.29 -8.40
N PHE A 151 -4.43 25.55 -8.17
CA PHE A 151 -4.40 24.31 -7.43
C PHE A 151 -4.91 23.18 -8.33
N VAL A 152 -4.07 22.21 -8.65
CA VAL A 152 -4.37 21.10 -9.56
C VAL A 152 -4.40 19.81 -8.77
N ALA A 153 -5.49 19.06 -8.89
CA ALA A 153 -5.69 17.82 -8.14
C ALA A 153 -6.23 16.69 -9.04
N ARG A 154 -5.91 15.47 -8.70
CA ARG A 154 -6.62 14.30 -9.18
C ARG A 154 -7.79 14.00 -8.24
N TYR A 155 -9.00 14.09 -8.77
CA TYR A 155 -10.22 13.89 -7.99
C TYR A 155 -10.50 12.41 -7.73
N GLY A 156 -10.25 11.54 -8.73
CA GLY A 156 -10.38 10.08 -8.63
C GLY A 156 -10.36 9.45 -10.02
N GLY A 157 -9.92 8.20 -10.13
CA GLY A 157 -9.90 7.49 -11.41
C GLY A 157 -9.25 8.31 -12.53
N GLU A 158 -10.04 8.69 -13.52
CA GLU A 158 -9.68 9.53 -14.67
C GLU A 158 -10.12 10.99 -14.52
N GLU A 159 -10.55 11.40 -13.33
CA GLU A 159 -11.09 12.73 -13.08
C GLU A 159 -10.03 13.66 -12.46
N PHE A 160 -9.95 14.89 -12.95
CA PHE A 160 -9.09 15.94 -12.42
C PHE A 160 -9.90 17.19 -12.07
N ALA A 161 -9.38 17.97 -11.14
CA ALA A 161 -9.98 19.22 -10.72
C ALA A 161 -8.94 20.32 -10.60
N ILE A 162 -9.30 21.55 -11.00
CA ILE A 162 -8.44 22.70 -10.90
C ILE A 162 -9.20 23.82 -10.20
N VAL A 163 -8.61 24.38 -9.16
CA VAL A 163 -9.13 25.57 -8.49
C VAL A 163 -8.26 26.75 -8.88
N LEU A 164 -8.86 27.75 -9.51
CA LEU A 164 -8.24 28.99 -9.96
C LEU A 164 -8.70 30.11 -9.04
N ARG A 165 -7.81 30.64 -8.22
CA ARG A 165 -8.11 31.77 -7.32
C ARG A 165 -8.05 33.08 -8.11
N GLU A 166 -8.83 34.06 -7.64
CA GLU A 166 -8.87 35.42 -8.25
C GLU A 166 -9.08 35.38 -9.77
N THR A 167 -10.01 34.50 -10.20
CA THR A 167 -10.23 34.19 -11.61
C THR A 167 -11.69 34.34 -11.95
N THR A 168 -11.99 35.14 -12.97
CA THR A 168 -13.33 35.30 -13.50
C THR A 168 -13.74 34.13 -14.40
N LEU A 169 -15.04 33.96 -14.63
CA LEU A 169 -15.54 32.91 -15.53
C LEU A 169 -14.96 33.03 -16.96
N LYS A 170 -14.75 34.24 -17.44
CA LYS A 170 -14.15 34.48 -18.79
C LYS A 170 -12.70 33.97 -18.85
N GLU A 171 -11.92 34.27 -17.84
CA GLU A 171 -10.52 33.82 -17.75
C GLU A 171 -10.46 32.29 -17.57
N ALA A 172 -11.33 31.70 -16.73
CA ALA A 172 -11.42 30.25 -16.55
C ALA A 172 -11.72 29.55 -17.88
N LYS A 173 -12.67 30.05 -18.68
CA LYS A 173 -12.96 29.52 -20.02
C LYS A 173 -11.74 29.56 -20.94
N THR A 174 -10.95 30.63 -20.89
CA THR A 174 -9.72 30.73 -21.69
C THR A 174 -8.67 29.70 -21.26
N ILE A 175 -8.54 29.45 -19.95
CA ILE A 175 -7.63 28.43 -19.39
C ILE A 175 -8.10 27.04 -19.79
N THR A 176 -9.40 26.77 -19.67
CA THR A 176 -9.99 25.47 -20.08
C THR A 176 -9.72 25.19 -21.56
N GLN A 177 -9.86 26.18 -22.44
CA GLN A 177 -9.56 26.02 -23.87
C GLN A 177 -8.08 25.66 -24.10
N LYS A 178 -7.16 26.35 -23.40
CA LYS A 178 -5.73 26.01 -23.48
C LYS A 178 -5.41 24.60 -22.99
N ILE A 179 -6.12 24.12 -21.97
CA ILE A 179 -5.98 22.73 -21.48
C ILE A 179 -6.44 21.76 -22.56
N LEU A 180 -7.63 21.97 -23.13
CA LEU A 180 -8.17 21.13 -24.20
C LEU A 180 -7.26 21.06 -25.43
N ASP A 181 -6.69 22.20 -25.81
CA ASP A 181 -5.77 22.28 -26.97
C ASP A 181 -4.40 21.62 -26.69
N ALA A 182 -3.99 21.54 -25.41
CA ALA A 182 -2.72 20.95 -25.01
C ALA A 182 -2.80 19.42 -24.72
N VAL A 183 -4.01 18.89 -24.47
CA VAL A 183 -4.24 17.45 -24.21
C VAL A 183 -4.57 16.70 -25.51
N ARG A 184 -5.04 17.39 -26.55
CA ARG A 184 -5.29 16.81 -27.89
C ARG A 184 -4.00 16.59 -28.67
#